data_f0a6a33fcb18f0551fc98514ed75d16b
#
_entry.id   f0a6a33fcb18f0551fc98514ed75d16b
#
_cell.length_a   1.000
_cell.length_b   1.000
_cell.length_c   1.000
_cell.angle_alpha   90.00
_cell.angle_beta   90.00
_cell.angle_gamma   90.00
#
_symmetry.space_group_name_H-M   'P 1'
#
loop_
_entity.id
_entity.type
_entity.pdbx_description
1 polymer ?
#
loop_
_entity_poly.entity_id
_entity_poly.type
_entity_poly.pdbx_seq_one_letter_code
_entity_poly.pdbx_strand_id
1 'polypeptide(L)'
;MADHAHNLRASAAAGRPFGVITRGTTNHNRLRRCDRWMLAHPEISALLRHVDTPLALDVGYGASHATTVEWAGWLRRANPRVDVRGLEIHPDRVLPPRDGVRFELGGFELAGYRPQLVRAFNVLRQYDVDQVEEAWQTVCSRLAPGGFFVEGTCDELGRRAAWLLLDAHGPRTLTLAWDPFDVARPSDIAERLPKILIHRNVPGEPIHELLLSLIHISEPTRQEA
;
A
#
# COMPACT_ATOMS: atom_id res chain seq x y z
N MET A 1 -28.13 10.50 -8.59
CA MET A 1 -27.23 10.59 -9.74
C MET A 1 -25.85 10.23 -9.25
N ALA A 2 -25.35 9.05 -9.66
CA ALA A 2 -24.01 8.61 -9.31
C ALA A 2 -23.03 9.45 -10.15
N ASP A 3 -22.23 10.24 -9.45
CA ASP A 3 -21.15 11.02 -10.02
C ASP A 3 -20.04 10.04 -10.43
N HIS A 4 -19.98 9.70 -11.70
CA HIS A 4 -18.95 8.83 -12.25
C HIS A 4 -17.61 9.52 -12.03
N ALA A 5 -16.74 8.85 -11.26
CA ALA A 5 -15.36 9.24 -11.12
C ALA A 5 -14.73 9.33 -12.53
N HIS A 6 -14.38 10.53 -12.98
CA HIS A 6 -13.71 10.73 -14.23
C HIS A 6 -12.34 10.03 -14.18
N ASN A 7 -12.22 8.93 -14.90
CA ASN A 7 -10.95 8.28 -15.17
C ASN A 7 -10.04 9.23 -15.96
N LEU A 8 -9.12 9.88 -15.26
CA LEU A 8 -8.04 10.61 -15.92
C LEU A 8 -7.05 9.60 -16.49
N ARG A 9 -7.37 9.01 -17.65
CA ARG A 9 -6.39 8.25 -18.43
C ARG A 9 -5.38 9.24 -19.01
N ALA A 10 -4.24 9.34 -18.38
CA ALA A 10 -3.10 10.01 -18.97
C ALA A 10 -2.04 8.98 -19.30
N SER A 11 -1.59 8.94 -20.55
CA SER A 11 -0.49 8.06 -20.94
C SER A 11 0.78 8.49 -20.20
N ALA A 12 1.53 7.51 -19.71
CA ALA A 12 2.82 7.74 -19.04
C ALA A 12 3.84 8.56 -19.86
N ALA A 13 3.63 8.65 -21.19
CA ALA A 13 4.45 9.43 -22.10
C ALA A 13 4.20 10.95 -22.06
N ALA A 14 3.11 11.41 -21.43
CA ALA A 14 2.72 12.82 -21.47
C ALA A 14 2.97 13.60 -20.17
N GLY A 15 3.63 13.00 -19.17
CA GLY A 15 3.89 13.66 -17.87
C GLY A 15 2.62 14.00 -17.07
N ARG A 16 1.49 13.38 -17.40
CA ARG A 16 0.23 13.55 -16.66
C ARG A 16 0.06 12.45 -15.64
N PRO A 17 -0.52 12.76 -14.45
CA PRO A 17 -0.79 11.76 -13.43
C PRO A 17 -1.65 10.60 -13.97
N PHE A 18 -1.25 9.36 -13.67
CA PHE A 18 -2.00 8.16 -14.02
C PHE A 18 -2.72 7.59 -12.80
N GLY A 19 -4.04 7.50 -12.88
CA GLY A 19 -4.86 6.93 -11.82
C GLY A 19 -6.29 7.49 -11.78
N VAL A 20 -7.02 7.09 -10.75
CA VAL A 20 -8.39 7.54 -10.47
C VAL A 20 -8.38 8.36 -9.17
N ILE A 21 -9.10 9.49 -9.17
CA ILE A 21 -9.27 10.28 -7.95
C ILE A 21 -10.07 9.45 -6.95
N THR A 22 -9.43 9.08 -5.86
CA THR A 22 -10.06 8.32 -4.79
C THR A 22 -10.54 9.23 -3.67
N ARG A 23 -11.64 8.86 -3.01
CA ARG A 23 -12.12 9.54 -1.81
C ARG A 23 -11.73 8.70 -0.61
N GLY A 24 -10.99 9.27 0.31
CA GLY A 24 -10.60 8.61 1.55
C GLY A 24 -10.16 9.61 2.60
N THR A 25 -10.41 9.27 3.85
CA THR A 25 -9.85 9.95 5.02
C THR A 25 -8.61 9.19 5.48
N THR A 26 -7.64 9.90 6.02
CA THR A 26 -6.49 9.31 6.67
C THR A 26 -6.41 9.80 8.11
N ASN A 27 -5.89 8.96 9.01
CA ASN A 27 -5.75 9.25 10.43
C ASN A 27 -4.36 8.87 10.91
N HIS A 28 -3.95 9.48 12.02
CA HIS A 28 -2.72 9.12 12.71
C HIS A 28 -2.69 7.63 13.08
N ASN A 29 -1.51 7.02 12.97
CA ASN A 29 -1.22 5.62 13.27
C ASN A 29 -1.97 4.58 12.42
N ARG A 30 -2.77 4.98 11.45
CA ARG A 30 -3.57 4.07 10.63
C ARG A 30 -2.73 3.03 9.91
N LEU A 31 -1.56 3.40 9.38
CA LEU A 31 -0.65 2.53 8.63
C LEU A 31 0.51 1.98 9.46
N ARG A 32 0.55 2.27 10.77
CA ARG A 32 1.67 1.92 11.66
C ARG A 32 2.07 0.44 11.61
N ARG A 33 1.13 -0.49 11.44
CA ARG A 33 1.43 -1.92 11.34
C ARG A 33 2.29 -2.21 10.11
N CYS A 34 1.89 -1.70 8.95
CA CYS A 34 2.63 -1.85 7.71
C CYS A 34 3.97 -1.11 7.75
N ASP A 35 4.01 0.11 8.30
CA ASP A 35 5.23 0.90 8.41
C ASP A 35 6.30 0.17 9.24
N ARG A 36 5.90 -0.40 10.37
CA ARG A 36 6.78 -1.22 11.22
C ARG A 36 7.21 -2.50 10.53
N TRP A 37 6.29 -3.14 9.80
CA TRP A 37 6.59 -4.34 9.03
C TRP A 37 7.63 -4.05 7.94
N MET A 38 7.48 -2.97 7.17
CA MET A 38 8.46 -2.56 6.17
C MET A 38 9.85 -2.34 6.78
N LEU A 39 9.92 -1.69 7.93
CA LEU A 39 11.19 -1.48 8.64
C LEU A 39 11.81 -2.79 9.14
N ALA A 40 11.01 -3.75 9.54
CA ALA A 40 11.46 -5.07 10.01
C ALA A 40 11.74 -6.05 8.87
N HIS A 41 11.22 -5.79 7.65
CA HIS A 41 11.41 -6.68 6.50
C HIS A 41 12.88 -6.67 6.07
N PRO A 42 13.57 -7.85 6.03
CA PRO A 42 15.01 -7.90 5.82
C PRO A 42 15.48 -7.23 4.54
N GLU A 43 14.83 -7.53 3.41
CA GLU A 43 15.23 -7.00 2.09
C GLU A 43 14.95 -5.49 1.98
N ILE A 44 13.80 -5.01 2.44
CA ILE A 44 13.48 -3.57 2.43
C ILE A 44 14.47 -2.81 3.33
N SER A 45 14.70 -3.33 4.53
CA SER A 45 15.61 -2.71 5.49
C SER A 45 17.06 -2.71 4.98
N ALA A 46 17.50 -3.78 4.33
CA ALA A 46 18.82 -3.84 3.70
C ALA A 46 18.93 -2.83 2.56
N LEU A 47 17.95 -2.78 1.65
CA LEU A 47 17.91 -1.81 0.54
C LEU A 47 18.02 -0.38 1.04
N LEU A 48 17.22 0.01 2.03
CA LEU A 48 17.23 1.35 2.59
C LEU A 48 18.58 1.73 3.20
N ARG A 49 19.28 0.78 3.83
CA ARG A 49 20.60 1.04 4.44
C ARG A 49 21.75 1.12 3.42
N HIS A 50 21.68 0.35 2.33
CA HIS A 50 22.75 0.29 1.34
C HIS A 50 22.73 1.45 0.34
N VAL A 51 21.55 2.02 0.05
CA VAL A 51 21.43 3.18 -0.83
C VAL A 51 21.75 4.45 -0.04
N ASP A 52 22.57 5.32 -0.60
CA ASP A 52 23.02 6.54 0.10
C ASP A 52 21.83 7.46 0.45
N THR A 53 21.02 7.79 -0.55
CA THR A 53 19.80 8.59 -0.39
C THR A 53 18.64 7.86 -1.05
N PRO A 54 18.02 6.89 -0.37
CA PRO A 54 16.91 6.16 -0.96
C PRO A 54 15.68 7.04 -1.10
N LEU A 55 15.00 6.91 -2.24
CA LEU A 55 13.72 7.58 -2.51
C LEU A 55 12.57 6.65 -2.16
N ALA A 56 11.62 7.15 -1.38
CA ALA A 56 10.38 6.47 -1.03
C ALA A 56 9.16 7.32 -1.42
N LEU A 57 8.18 6.72 -2.09
CA LEU A 57 6.99 7.40 -2.59
C LEU A 57 5.71 6.83 -1.95
N ASP A 58 4.87 7.70 -1.42
CA ASP A 58 3.52 7.38 -0.89
C ASP A 58 2.48 7.85 -1.91
N VAL A 59 1.92 6.90 -2.67
CA VAL A 59 0.99 7.19 -3.77
C VAL A 59 -0.44 7.25 -3.26
N GLY A 60 -1.12 8.36 -3.54
CA GLY A 60 -2.50 8.56 -3.12
C GLY A 60 -2.63 8.79 -1.61
N TYR A 61 -1.77 9.61 -1.03
CA TYR A 61 -1.75 9.90 0.41
C TYR A 61 -3.05 10.59 0.92
N GLY A 62 -3.88 11.11 0.00
CA GLY A 62 -5.17 11.73 0.31
C GLY A 62 -5.05 13.18 0.77
N ALA A 63 -5.94 13.59 1.69
CA ALA A 63 -6.08 14.99 2.09
C ALA A 63 -5.29 15.38 3.36
N SER A 64 -4.36 14.55 3.83
CA SER A 64 -3.61 14.82 5.07
C SER A 64 -2.16 14.36 4.99
N HIS A 65 -1.27 15.11 5.60
CA HIS A 65 0.14 14.76 5.77
C HIS A 65 0.39 13.51 6.65
N ALA A 66 -0.58 13.15 7.50
CA ALA A 66 -0.38 12.30 8.67
C ALA A 66 0.37 11.01 8.35
N THR A 67 -0.17 10.16 7.49
CA THR A 67 0.39 8.83 7.22
C THR A 67 1.73 8.88 6.50
N THR A 68 1.94 9.86 5.62
CA THR A 68 3.22 10.02 4.89
C THR A 68 4.33 10.53 5.80
N VAL A 69 4.01 11.49 6.67
CA VAL A 69 4.97 12.01 7.66
C VAL A 69 5.33 10.96 8.70
N GLU A 70 4.35 10.20 9.19
CA GLU A 70 4.60 9.06 10.08
C GLU A 70 5.51 8.02 9.43
N TRP A 71 5.25 7.67 8.17
CA TRP A 71 6.07 6.74 7.42
C TRP A 71 7.51 7.24 7.26
N ALA A 72 7.69 8.51 6.92
CA ALA A 72 9.02 9.13 6.87
C ALA A 72 9.77 8.97 8.19
N GLY A 73 9.09 9.19 9.32
CA GLY A 73 9.66 8.98 10.65
C GLY A 73 10.11 7.53 10.89
N TRP A 74 9.36 6.54 10.38
CA TRP A 74 9.76 5.14 10.46
C TRP A 74 10.96 4.82 9.55
N LEU A 75 10.93 5.24 8.29
CA LEU A 75 12.01 4.96 7.32
C LEU A 75 13.34 5.60 7.73
N ARG A 76 13.31 6.80 8.31
CA ARG A 76 14.50 7.51 8.83
C ARG A 76 15.20 6.78 9.97
N ARG A 77 14.57 5.81 10.61
CA ARG A 77 15.24 4.92 11.58
C ARG A 77 16.17 3.91 10.89
N ALA A 78 15.88 3.53 9.64
CA ALA A 78 16.75 2.66 8.86
C ALA A 78 17.84 3.48 8.14
N ASN A 79 17.47 4.61 7.55
CA ASN A 79 18.38 5.54 6.88
C ASN A 79 17.92 6.99 7.10
N PRO A 80 18.66 7.81 7.87
CA PRO A 80 18.28 9.22 8.12
C PRO A 80 18.20 10.10 6.86
N ARG A 81 18.83 9.66 5.75
CA ARG A 81 18.86 10.39 4.47
C ARG A 81 17.77 9.99 3.49
N VAL A 82 16.81 9.13 3.91
CA VAL A 82 15.70 8.78 3.03
C VAL A 82 14.91 10.02 2.61
N ASP A 83 14.75 10.18 1.29
CA ASP A 83 13.87 11.21 0.70
C ASP A 83 12.46 10.62 0.57
N VAL A 84 11.52 11.16 1.31
CA VAL A 84 10.12 10.70 1.28
C VAL A 84 9.26 11.74 0.60
N ARG A 85 8.44 11.30 -0.35
CA ARG A 85 7.49 12.15 -1.06
C ARG A 85 6.11 11.54 -1.08
N GLY A 86 5.09 12.37 -0.92
CA GLY A 86 3.70 12.02 -1.16
C GLY A 86 3.30 12.41 -2.58
N LEU A 87 2.64 11.51 -3.31
CA LEU A 87 2.06 11.78 -4.62
C LEU A 87 0.53 11.77 -4.53
N GLU A 88 -0.10 12.81 -5.05
CA GLU A 88 -1.56 12.91 -5.12
C GLU A 88 -1.96 13.32 -6.55
N ILE A 89 -2.97 12.64 -7.08
CA ILE A 89 -3.42 12.84 -8.45
C ILE A 89 -4.28 14.11 -8.62
N HIS A 90 -4.94 14.55 -7.55
CA HIS A 90 -5.80 15.74 -7.57
C HIS A 90 -4.97 16.98 -7.23
N PRO A 91 -4.81 17.97 -8.15
CA PRO A 91 -3.95 19.12 -7.91
C PRO A 91 -4.34 19.94 -6.67
N ASP A 92 -5.64 20.09 -6.39
CA ASP A 92 -6.13 20.85 -5.24
C ASP A 92 -5.87 20.16 -3.88
N ARG A 93 -5.38 18.90 -3.89
CA ARG A 93 -5.02 18.14 -2.71
C ARG A 93 -3.51 18.04 -2.49
N VAL A 94 -2.73 18.60 -3.39
CA VAL A 94 -1.27 18.65 -3.20
C VAL A 94 -0.98 19.57 -2.03
N LEU A 95 -0.43 18.99 -0.97
CA LEU A 95 -0.17 19.68 0.29
C LEU A 95 1.21 20.36 0.28
N PRO A 96 1.41 21.42 1.08
CA PRO A 96 2.72 22.00 1.26
C PRO A 96 3.69 21.03 1.95
N PRO A 97 5.00 21.17 1.75
CA PRO A 97 6.00 20.35 2.44
C PRO A 97 5.86 20.42 3.97
N ARG A 98 6.09 19.26 4.63
CA ARG A 98 6.01 19.18 6.08
C ARG A 98 7.01 18.15 6.64
N ASP A 99 7.71 18.48 7.70
CA ASP A 99 8.63 17.60 8.42
C ASP A 99 9.67 16.90 7.51
N GLY A 100 10.18 17.66 6.50
CA GLY A 100 11.13 17.16 5.52
C GLY A 100 10.54 16.17 4.51
N VAL A 101 9.22 16.13 4.38
CA VAL A 101 8.49 15.40 3.34
C VAL A 101 7.98 16.41 2.30
N ARG A 102 8.13 16.08 1.02
CA ARG A 102 7.57 16.85 -0.09
C ARG A 102 6.30 16.18 -0.59
N PHE A 103 5.36 17.00 -1.07
CA PHE A 103 4.08 16.55 -1.61
C PHE A 103 3.95 17.11 -3.02
N GLU A 104 3.67 16.25 -3.99
CA GLU A 104 3.75 16.58 -5.41
C GLU A 104 2.55 15.99 -6.16
N LEU A 105 2.26 16.58 -7.31
CA LEU A 105 1.26 16.04 -8.23
C LEU A 105 1.83 14.78 -8.89
N GLY A 106 1.10 13.68 -8.81
CA GLY A 106 1.49 12.42 -9.44
C GLY A 106 0.58 11.26 -9.03
N GLY A 107 0.70 10.17 -9.75
CA GLY A 107 -0.05 8.94 -9.55
C GLY A 107 0.85 7.72 -9.68
N PHE A 108 0.33 6.64 -10.27
CA PHE A 108 1.08 5.40 -10.46
C PHE A 108 2.21 5.50 -11.49
N GLU A 109 2.27 6.56 -12.30
CA GLU A 109 3.43 6.91 -13.12
C GLU A 109 4.62 7.42 -12.30
N LEU A 110 4.46 7.54 -10.98
CA LEU A 110 5.46 7.95 -10.00
C LEU A 110 6.09 9.33 -10.28
N ALA A 111 5.37 10.23 -10.95
CA ALA A 111 5.87 11.54 -11.37
C ALA A 111 7.24 11.48 -12.09
N GLY A 112 7.53 10.39 -12.78
CA GLY A 112 8.80 10.15 -13.48
C GLY A 112 9.96 9.65 -12.61
N TYR A 113 9.76 9.47 -11.32
CA TYR A 113 10.77 8.97 -10.40
C TYR A 113 11.05 7.48 -10.56
N ARG A 114 12.21 7.06 -10.03
CA ARG A 114 12.63 5.65 -9.90
C ARG A 114 12.95 5.35 -8.43
N PRO A 115 11.94 5.12 -7.59
CA PRO A 115 12.12 4.94 -6.16
C PRO A 115 12.63 3.55 -5.78
N GLN A 116 13.26 3.44 -4.62
CA GLN A 116 13.58 2.20 -3.96
C GLN A 116 12.35 1.59 -3.28
N LEU A 117 11.42 2.43 -2.82
CA LEU A 117 10.24 1.94 -2.12
C LEU A 117 9.01 2.77 -2.52
N VAL A 118 7.95 2.07 -2.87
CA VAL A 118 6.63 2.67 -3.13
C VAL A 118 5.63 2.09 -2.15
N ARG A 119 4.72 2.92 -1.67
CA ARG A 119 3.56 2.51 -0.88
C ARG A 119 2.29 3.10 -1.49
N ALA A 120 1.22 2.27 -1.60
CA ALA A 120 -0.13 2.75 -1.92
C ALA A 120 -1.15 2.00 -1.05
N PHE A 121 -1.91 2.71 -0.22
CA PHE A 121 -2.91 2.11 0.67
C PHE A 121 -4.31 2.64 0.41
N ASN A 122 -5.28 1.71 0.28
CA ASN A 122 -6.69 1.98 0.00
C ASN A 122 -6.97 2.69 -1.34
N VAL A 123 -5.96 2.87 -2.19
CA VAL A 123 -6.09 3.54 -3.49
C VAL A 123 -6.72 2.59 -4.51
N LEU A 124 -6.10 1.44 -4.75
CA LEU A 124 -6.53 0.47 -5.77
C LEU A 124 -7.86 -0.22 -5.42
N ARG A 125 -8.34 -0.06 -4.20
CA ARG A 125 -9.63 -0.61 -3.79
C ARG A 125 -10.81 -0.05 -4.59
N GLN A 126 -10.67 1.13 -5.16
CA GLN A 126 -11.70 1.83 -5.94
C GLN A 126 -11.54 1.62 -7.46
N TYR A 127 -10.55 0.83 -7.88
CA TYR A 127 -10.25 0.52 -9.27
C TYR A 127 -10.96 -0.76 -9.72
N ASP A 128 -11.14 -0.94 -11.02
CA ASP A 128 -11.49 -2.23 -11.59
C ASP A 128 -10.28 -3.17 -11.59
N VAL A 129 -10.52 -4.48 -11.64
CA VAL A 129 -9.45 -5.49 -11.46
C VAL A 129 -8.36 -5.38 -12.53
N ASP A 130 -8.74 -5.16 -13.78
CA ASP A 130 -7.82 -4.94 -14.91
C ASP A 130 -6.95 -3.70 -14.72
N GLN A 131 -7.51 -2.63 -14.15
CA GLN A 131 -6.78 -1.41 -13.83
C GLN A 131 -5.79 -1.61 -12.68
N VAL A 132 -6.05 -2.53 -11.75
CA VAL A 132 -5.08 -2.88 -10.69
C VAL A 132 -3.82 -3.47 -11.28
N GLU A 133 -3.96 -4.41 -12.23
CA GLU A 133 -2.81 -5.02 -12.89
C GLU A 133 -2.00 -4.00 -13.70
N GLU A 134 -2.67 -3.09 -14.42
CA GLU A 134 -2.03 -2.00 -15.15
C GLU A 134 -1.24 -1.08 -14.20
N ALA A 135 -1.82 -0.72 -13.04
CA ALA A 135 -1.15 0.09 -12.03
C ALA A 135 0.08 -0.62 -11.48
N TRP A 136 -0.01 -1.92 -11.17
CA TRP A 136 1.12 -2.71 -10.70
C TRP A 136 2.24 -2.77 -11.73
N GLN A 137 1.94 -3.06 -12.99
CA GLN A 137 2.93 -3.11 -14.07
C GLN A 137 3.62 -1.75 -14.23
N THR A 138 2.84 -0.66 -14.17
CA THR A 138 3.36 0.70 -14.28
C THR A 138 4.34 1.02 -13.16
N VAL A 139 3.97 0.75 -11.90
CA VAL A 139 4.84 0.99 -10.74
C VAL A 139 6.07 0.09 -10.78
N CYS A 140 5.88 -1.22 -10.94
CA CYS A 140 6.96 -2.20 -10.91
C CYS A 140 8.03 -1.95 -11.98
N SER A 141 7.62 -1.52 -13.19
CA SER A 141 8.54 -1.17 -14.27
C SER A 141 9.40 0.08 -13.98
N ARG A 142 8.98 0.91 -13.03
CA ARG A 142 9.64 2.16 -12.65
C ARG A 142 10.44 2.09 -11.36
N LEU A 143 10.39 0.98 -10.64
CA LEU A 143 11.21 0.79 -9.45
C LEU A 143 12.71 0.91 -9.80
N ALA A 144 13.47 1.43 -8.87
CA ALA A 144 14.92 1.34 -8.91
C ALA A 144 15.34 -0.15 -8.82
N PRO A 145 16.54 -0.53 -9.29
CA PRO A 145 17.02 -1.91 -9.15
C PRO A 145 16.90 -2.40 -7.70
N GLY A 146 16.26 -3.56 -7.51
CA GLY A 146 15.99 -4.14 -6.19
C GLY A 146 14.91 -3.42 -5.38
N GLY A 147 14.18 -2.48 -6.00
CA GLY A 147 13.11 -1.74 -5.34
C GLY A 147 11.85 -2.56 -5.10
N PHE A 148 11.00 -2.05 -4.19
CA PHE A 148 9.77 -2.71 -3.78
C PHE A 148 8.56 -1.78 -3.85
N PHE A 149 7.42 -2.39 -4.11
CA PHE A 149 6.11 -1.75 -4.03
C PHE A 149 5.25 -2.48 -2.98
N VAL A 150 4.70 -1.75 -2.03
CA VAL A 150 3.76 -2.24 -1.02
C VAL A 150 2.37 -1.69 -1.34
N GLU A 151 1.50 -2.56 -1.84
CA GLU A 151 0.10 -2.23 -2.15
C GLU A 151 -0.78 -2.87 -1.10
N GLY A 152 -1.69 -2.09 -0.48
CA GLY A 152 -2.50 -2.62 0.58
C GLY A 152 -3.80 -1.89 0.85
N THR A 153 -4.55 -2.49 1.75
CA THR A 153 -5.79 -1.94 2.28
C THR A 153 -5.81 -2.03 3.81
N CYS A 154 -6.52 -1.13 4.44
CA CYS A 154 -6.76 -1.17 5.87
C CYS A 154 -8.12 -0.53 6.21
N ASP A 155 -8.64 -0.82 7.39
CA ASP A 155 -9.77 -0.10 7.96
C ASP A 155 -9.38 1.33 8.41
N GLU A 156 -10.31 2.04 8.98
CA GLU A 156 -10.15 3.45 9.37
C GLU A 156 -9.13 3.64 10.51
N LEU A 157 -8.92 2.61 11.33
CA LEU A 157 -8.03 2.64 12.49
C LEU A 157 -6.73 1.83 12.29
N GLY A 158 -6.62 1.11 11.17
CA GLY A 158 -5.49 0.21 10.90
C GLY A 158 -5.46 -1.03 11.79
N ARG A 159 -6.60 -1.46 12.33
CA ARG A 159 -6.73 -2.68 13.13
C ARG A 159 -6.77 -3.93 12.26
N ARG A 160 -7.38 -3.82 11.08
CA ARG A 160 -7.42 -4.84 10.03
C ARG A 160 -6.74 -4.29 8.80
N ALA A 161 -5.73 -4.98 8.32
CA ALA A 161 -4.98 -4.58 7.13
C ALA A 161 -4.46 -5.80 6.38
N ALA A 162 -4.37 -5.70 5.07
CA ALA A 162 -3.69 -6.67 4.24
C ALA A 162 -2.88 -5.94 3.17
N TRP A 163 -1.71 -6.46 2.82
CA TRP A 163 -0.89 -5.87 1.78
C TRP A 163 -0.08 -6.91 1.03
N LEU A 164 0.19 -6.59 -0.22
CA LEU A 164 1.11 -7.32 -1.08
C LEU A 164 2.45 -6.60 -1.12
N LEU A 165 3.52 -7.37 -1.10
CA LEU A 165 4.84 -6.93 -1.48
C LEU A 165 5.06 -7.31 -2.94
N LEU A 166 5.39 -6.33 -3.76
CA LEU A 166 5.72 -6.52 -5.17
C LEU A 166 7.15 -6.04 -5.42
N ASP A 167 7.80 -6.62 -6.41
CA ASP A 167 9.05 -6.14 -6.99
C ASP A 167 8.91 -5.93 -8.51
N ALA A 168 10.02 -5.79 -9.22
CA ALA A 168 10.02 -5.60 -10.67
C ALA A 168 9.39 -6.79 -11.45
N HIS A 169 9.23 -7.95 -10.81
CA HIS A 169 8.66 -9.16 -11.41
C HIS A 169 7.19 -9.40 -11.03
N GLY A 170 6.64 -8.58 -10.14
CA GLY A 170 5.25 -8.66 -9.68
C GLY A 170 5.09 -9.04 -8.21
N PRO A 171 3.93 -9.56 -7.80
CA PRO A 171 3.63 -9.86 -6.41
C PRO A 171 4.47 -11.04 -5.88
N ARG A 172 5.04 -10.86 -4.68
CA ARG A 172 5.89 -11.85 -3.99
C ARG A 172 5.23 -12.46 -2.76
N THR A 173 4.64 -11.61 -1.91
CA THR A 173 4.06 -12.07 -0.65
C THR A 173 2.78 -11.32 -0.33
N LEU A 174 1.86 -12.01 0.35
CA LEU A 174 0.68 -11.42 0.99
C LEU A 174 0.91 -11.43 2.49
N THR A 175 0.68 -10.29 3.12
CA THR A 175 0.68 -10.15 4.59
C THR A 175 -0.73 -9.81 5.06
N LEU A 176 -1.21 -10.56 6.04
CA LEU A 176 -2.47 -10.31 6.74
C LEU A 176 -2.15 -9.84 8.15
N ALA A 177 -2.78 -8.76 8.60
CA ALA A 177 -2.54 -8.18 9.92
C ALA A 177 -3.86 -7.72 10.55
N TRP A 178 -4.13 -8.18 11.75
CA TRP A 178 -5.32 -7.76 12.51
C TRP A 178 -5.03 -7.61 13.99
N ASP A 179 -5.92 -6.92 14.67
CA ASP A 179 -5.95 -6.88 16.12
C ASP A 179 -6.78 -8.08 16.61
N PRO A 180 -6.22 -8.99 17.42
CA PRO A 180 -6.94 -10.16 17.90
C PRO A 180 -8.22 -9.83 18.69
N PHE A 181 -8.32 -8.62 19.23
CA PHE A 181 -9.49 -8.16 19.98
C PHE A 181 -10.56 -7.48 19.08
N ASP A 182 -10.25 -7.25 17.80
CA ASP A 182 -11.14 -6.56 16.85
C ASP A 182 -11.79 -7.51 15.83
N VAL A 183 -11.39 -8.77 15.78
CA VAL A 183 -11.94 -9.78 14.86
C VAL A 183 -12.56 -10.94 15.65
N ALA A 184 -13.74 -11.36 15.23
CA ALA A 184 -14.37 -12.54 15.79
C ALA A 184 -13.74 -13.83 15.22
N ARG A 185 -13.32 -13.78 13.95
CA ARG A 185 -12.67 -14.87 13.23
C ARG A 185 -11.53 -14.31 12.38
N PRO A 186 -10.40 -15.03 12.23
CA PRO A 186 -9.31 -14.59 11.35
C PRO A 186 -9.75 -14.33 9.90
N SER A 187 -10.76 -15.07 9.42
CA SER A 187 -11.35 -14.89 8.08
C SER A 187 -12.03 -13.51 7.88
N ASP A 188 -12.36 -12.80 8.95
CA ASP A 188 -12.94 -11.44 8.86
C ASP A 188 -11.99 -10.44 8.19
N ILE A 189 -10.70 -10.78 8.10
CA ILE A 189 -9.70 -10.01 7.34
C ILE A 189 -10.02 -9.97 5.83
N ALA A 190 -10.86 -10.89 5.32
CA ALA A 190 -11.25 -10.94 3.92
C ALA A 190 -11.79 -9.59 3.39
N GLU A 191 -12.47 -8.84 4.25
CA GLU A 191 -12.96 -7.50 3.89
C GLU A 191 -11.85 -6.50 3.53
N ARG A 192 -10.62 -6.78 3.96
CA ARG A 192 -9.45 -5.90 3.77
C ARG A 192 -8.41 -6.49 2.84
N LEU A 193 -8.74 -7.52 2.10
CA LEU A 193 -7.87 -8.02 1.04
C LEU A 193 -7.65 -6.94 -0.03
N PRO A 194 -6.47 -6.90 -0.66
CA PRO A 194 -6.25 -6.16 -1.90
C PRO A 194 -7.31 -6.48 -2.95
N LYS A 195 -7.68 -5.51 -3.77
CA LYS A 195 -8.81 -5.59 -4.73
C LYS A 195 -8.82 -6.88 -5.55
N ILE A 196 -7.68 -7.25 -6.11
CA ILE A 196 -7.56 -8.44 -6.96
C ILE A 196 -7.85 -9.74 -6.20
N LEU A 197 -7.53 -9.81 -4.91
CA LEU A 197 -7.75 -10.99 -4.08
C LEU A 197 -9.17 -11.08 -3.54
N ILE A 198 -9.87 -9.95 -3.35
CA ILE A 198 -11.29 -9.96 -2.96
C ILE A 198 -12.12 -10.71 -4.01
N HIS A 199 -11.89 -10.43 -5.28
CA HIS A 199 -12.63 -11.07 -6.39
C HIS A 199 -12.29 -12.55 -6.55
N ARG A 200 -11.11 -12.97 -6.09
CA ARG A 200 -10.69 -14.38 -6.10
C ARG A 200 -11.05 -15.14 -4.82
N ASN A 201 -11.66 -14.49 -3.85
CA ASN A 201 -12.08 -15.16 -2.61
C ASN A 201 -13.40 -15.91 -2.83
N VAL A 202 -13.34 -16.96 -3.64
CA VAL A 202 -14.45 -17.85 -3.98
C VAL A 202 -14.00 -19.32 -3.84
N PRO A 203 -14.92 -20.27 -3.57
CA PRO A 203 -14.58 -21.67 -3.41
C PRO A 203 -13.72 -22.23 -4.55
N GLY A 204 -12.65 -22.94 -4.21
CA GLY A 204 -11.67 -23.49 -5.14
C GLY A 204 -10.49 -22.57 -5.47
N GLU A 205 -10.49 -21.32 -5.02
CA GLU A 205 -9.37 -20.41 -5.18
C GLU A 205 -8.42 -20.44 -3.97
N PRO A 206 -7.09 -20.37 -4.16
CA PRO A 206 -6.12 -20.49 -3.08
C PRO A 206 -6.30 -19.49 -1.93
N ILE A 207 -6.75 -18.26 -2.22
CA ILE A 207 -7.01 -17.26 -1.17
C ILE A 207 -8.20 -17.65 -0.29
N HIS A 208 -9.21 -18.29 -0.87
CA HIS A 208 -10.37 -18.79 -0.13
C HIS A 208 -9.96 -19.91 0.82
N GLU A 209 -9.21 -20.89 0.32
CA GLU A 209 -8.69 -22.00 1.12
C GLU A 209 -7.76 -21.51 2.23
N LEU A 210 -6.91 -20.53 1.96
CA LEU A 210 -6.06 -19.90 2.98
C LEU A 210 -6.92 -19.30 4.10
N LEU A 211 -7.94 -18.52 3.78
CA LEU A 211 -8.80 -17.88 4.78
C LEU A 211 -9.58 -18.89 5.62
N LEU A 212 -10.03 -19.99 5.00
CA LEU A 212 -10.67 -21.09 5.74
C LEU A 212 -9.68 -21.79 6.68
N SER A 213 -8.44 -22.00 6.26
CA SER A 213 -7.40 -22.62 7.09
C SER A 213 -7.06 -21.79 8.34
N LEU A 214 -7.19 -20.48 8.28
CA LEU A 214 -6.94 -19.60 9.43
C LEU A 214 -7.94 -19.84 10.57
N ILE A 215 -9.12 -20.36 10.30
CA ILE A 215 -10.11 -20.71 11.33
C ILE A 215 -9.56 -21.82 12.22
N HIS A 216 -8.94 -22.84 11.62
CA HIS A 216 -8.38 -23.99 12.37
C HIS A 216 -7.14 -23.63 13.20
N ILE A 217 -6.37 -22.64 12.78
CA ILE A 217 -5.18 -22.18 13.51
C ILE A 217 -5.56 -21.43 14.79
N SER A 218 -6.73 -20.78 14.81
CA SER A 218 -7.18 -19.96 15.94
C SER A 218 -8.08 -20.71 16.95
N GLU A 219 -8.53 -21.91 16.63
CA GLU A 219 -9.21 -22.76 17.63
C GLU A 219 -8.17 -23.31 18.60
N PRO A 220 -8.28 -22.99 19.92
CA PRO A 220 -7.42 -23.63 20.88
C PRO A 220 -7.72 -25.14 20.83
N THR A 221 -6.69 -25.94 20.65
CA THR A 221 -6.80 -27.41 20.78
C THR A 221 -7.39 -27.69 22.15
N ARG A 222 -8.67 -28.00 22.22
CA ARG A 222 -9.25 -28.63 23.40
C ARG A 222 -8.59 -30.00 23.48
N GLN A 223 -7.53 -30.12 24.27
CA GLN A 223 -7.15 -31.40 24.81
C GLN A 223 -8.30 -31.82 25.70
N GLU A 224 -9.06 -32.79 25.22
CA GLU A 224 -9.93 -33.54 26.09
C GLU A 224 -9.05 -34.27 27.13
N ALA A 225 -9.25 -33.86 28.38
CA ALA A 225 -8.64 -34.50 29.54
C ALA A 225 -9.44 -35.78 29.87
#